data_c44da309a144f73c12d87e00687d2615
#
_entry.id   c44da309a144f73c12d87e00687d2615
#
_cell.length_a   1.000
_cell.length_b   1.000
_cell.length_c   1.000
_cell.angle_alpha   90.00
_cell.angle_beta   90.00
_cell.angle_gamma   90.00
#
_symmetry.space_group_name_H-M   'P 1'
#
loop_
_entity.id
_entity.type
_entity.pdbx_description
1 polymer ?
#
loop_
_entity_poly.entity_id
_entity_poly.type
_entity_poly.pdbx_seq_one_letter_code
_entity_poly.pdbx_strand_id
1 'polypeptide(L)'
;MKQALLIVDVQPSFPISMEILQEIIKLSALLPSVATVERHDESVTPFEGQLRWKPGKADVTLVPANRVFIKHGYLPPPAAIEYLRGLRMDRILVCGVQADTCVLAAGFALFDAGLHPTLLKWLTVGSSLDRSGNLGARLWEHHFGSVLEFSDQLGLPEFAMSANVVGLSAEAPHDSDFNDG
;
A
#
# COMPACT_ATOMS: atom_id res chain seq x y z
N MET A 1 -7.50 7.71 -17.97
CA MET A 1 -6.18 7.88 -17.31
C MET A 1 -5.55 6.51 -17.12
N LYS A 2 -4.32 6.30 -17.62
CA LYS A 2 -3.59 5.04 -17.43
C LYS A 2 -2.91 5.03 -16.06
N GLN A 3 -3.04 3.93 -15.34
CA GLN A 3 -2.56 3.81 -13.96
C GLN A 3 -1.79 2.50 -13.77
N ALA A 4 -0.76 2.52 -12.93
CA ALA A 4 -0.11 1.32 -12.40
C ALA A 4 -0.09 1.39 -10.87
N LEU A 5 0.04 0.23 -10.23
CA LEU A 5 0.05 0.08 -8.78
C LEU A 5 1.46 -0.27 -8.30
N LEU A 6 2.00 0.52 -7.38
CA LEU A 6 3.18 0.16 -6.58
C LEU A 6 2.72 -0.29 -5.19
N ILE A 7 3.01 -1.54 -4.85
CA ILE A 7 2.69 -2.19 -3.58
C ILE A 7 3.97 -2.24 -2.75
N VAL A 8 4.02 -1.46 -1.67
CA VAL A 8 5.22 -1.31 -0.86
C VAL A 8 5.18 -2.28 0.32
N ASP A 9 6.08 -3.24 0.33
CA ASP A 9 6.46 -4.09 1.47
C ASP A 9 5.28 -4.79 2.18
N VAL A 10 4.26 -5.22 1.43
CA VAL A 10 3.18 -6.07 1.94
C VAL A 10 3.71 -7.50 2.07
N GLN A 11 4.29 -7.81 3.23
CA GLN A 11 5.09 -9.00 3.53
C GLN A 11 4.93 -9.45 4.98
N PRO A 12 5.34 -10.69 5.35
CA PRO A 12 5.12 -11.25 6.69
C PRO A 12 5.69 -10.42 7.84
N SER A 13 6.83 -9.75 7.68
CA SER A 13 7.44 -8.90 8.72
C SER A 13 6.64 -7.65 9.06
N PHE A 14 5.67 -7.25 8.22
CA PHE A 14 4.88 -6.04 8.43
C PHE A 14 3.38 -6.37 8.53
N PRO A 15 2.80 -6.32 9.74
CA PRO A 15 1.38 -6.65 9.92
C PRO A 15 0.44 -5.72 9.14
N ILE A 16 -0.50 -6.33 8.42
CA ILE A 16 -1.59 -5.66 7.70
C ILE A 16 -2.89 -6.44 7.95
N SER A 17 -4.04 -5.76 8.00
CA SER A 17 -5.32 -6.46 8.16
C SER A 17 -5.67 -7.29 6.92
N MET A 18 -6.47 -8.34 7.13
CA MET A 18 -6.91 -9.20 6.02
C MET A 18 -7.80 -8.45 5.03
N GLU A 19 -8.59 -7.47 5.51
CA GLU A 19 -9.44 -6.63 4.66
C GLU A 19 -8.59 -5.80 3.70
N ILE A 20 -7.58 -5.09 4.22
CA ILE A 20 -6.65 -4.30 3.38
C ILE A 20 -5.88 -5.21 2.43
N LEU A 21 -5.40 -6.37 2.89
CA LEU A 21 -4.68 -7.32 2.04
C LEU A 21 -5.54 -7.79 0.87
N GLN A 22 -6.79 -8.18 1.12
CA GLN A 22 -7.72 -8.62 0.08
C GLN A 22 -8.03 -7.52 -0.94
N GLU A 23 -8.21 -6.28 -0.49
CA GLU A 23 -8.45 -5.15 -1.37
C GLU A 23 -7.21 -4.84 -2.26
N ILE A 24 -6.00 -4.92 -1.70
CA ILE A 24 -4.76 -4.79 -2.49
C ILE A 24 -4.67 -5.91 -3.54
N ILE A 25 -4.99 -7.15 -3.17
CA ILE A 25 -4.99 -8.30 -4.10
C ILE A 25 -5.98 -8.07 -5.25
N LYS A 26 -7.22 -7.62 -4.96
CA LYS A 26 -8.21 -7.29 -6.00
C LYS A 26 -7.70 -6.18 -6.93
N LEU A 27 -7.14 -5.11 -6.37
CA LEU A 27 -6.64 -4.00 -7.16
C LEU A 27 -5.44 -4.41 -8.02
N SER A 28 -4.54 -5.25 -7.51
CA SER A 28 -3.37 -5.76 -8.23
C SER A 28 -3.75 -6.64 -9.44
N ALA A 29 -4.93 -7.27 -9.41
CA ALA A 29 -5.46 -8.04 -10.54
C ALA A 29 -6.04 -7.16 -11.66
N LEU A 30 -6.42 -5.92 -11.35
CA LEU A 30 -7.03 -4.98 -12.30
C LEU A 30 -6.02 -4.06 -12.97
N LEU A 31 -4.85 -3.83 -12.36
CA LEU A 31 -3.85 -2.87 -12.81
C LEU A 31 -2.48 -3.53 -13.03
N PRO A 32 -1.67 -3.02 -13.97
CA PRO A 32 -0.25 -3.32 -13.98
C PRO A 32 0.34 -3.02 -12.61
N SER A 33 0.92 -4.04 -11.96
CA SER A 33 1.34 -3.96 -10.57
C SER A 33 2.81 -4.33 -10.35
N VAL A 34 3.44 -3.60 -9.45
CA VAL A 34 4.80 -3.81 -8.99
C VAL A 34 4.78 -3.92 -7.48
N ALA A 35 5.47 -4.91 -6.91
CA ALA A 35 5.66 -5.02 -5.47
C ALA A 35 7.13 -4.83 -5.09
N THR A 36 7.37 -4.19 -3.95
CA THR A 36 8.67 -4.24 -3.27
C THR A 36 8.60 -5.20 -2.09
N VAL A 37 9.74 -5.80 -1.78
CA VAL A 37 9.93 -6.62 -0.58
C VAL A 37 11.23 -6.20 0.07
N GLU A 38 11.15 -5.78 1.33
CA GLU A 38 12.32 -5.40 2.10
C GLU A 38 12.91 -6.64 2.80
N ARG A 39 14.15 -6.98 2.45
CA ARG A 39 14.91 -8.06 3.07
C ARG A 39 16.10 -7.49 3.82
N HIS A 40 16.31 -7.98 5.03
CA HIS A 40 17.43 -7.51 5.84
C HIS A 40 18.78 -7.87 5.22
N ASP A 41 19.63 -6.85 5.07
CA ASP A 41 21.05 -6.96 4.79
C ASP A 41 21.79 -5.85 5.56
N GLU A 42 22.41 -6.23 6.68
CA GLU A 42 23.09 -5.27 7.57
C GLU A 42 24.31 -4.60 6.91
N SER A 43 24.89 -5.23 5.88
CA SER A 43 26.01 -4.62 5.13
C SER A 43 25.55 -3.48 4.22
N VAL A 44 24.25 -3.44 3.88
CA VAL A 44 23.65 -2.39 3.04
C VAL A 44 22.98 -1.33 3.90
N THR A 45 22.16 -1.76 4.88
CA THR A 45 21.39 -0.85 5.74
C THR A 45 21.46 -1.31 7.19
N PRO A 46 21.98 -0.47 8.12
CA PRO A 46 22.28 -0.87 9.49
C PRO A 46 21.03 -0.87 10.39
N PHE A 47 19.99 -1.58 10.02
CA PHE A 47 18.72 -1.63 10.77
C PHE A 47 18.93 -2.22 12.17
N GLU A 48 19.62 -3.36 12.27
CA GLU A 48 19.86 -4.00 13.56
C GLU A 48 20.78 -3.16 14.43
N GLY A 49 21.86 -2.63 13.88
CA GLY A 49 22.82 -1.81 14.58
C GLY A 49 22.27 -0.48 15.10
N GLN A 50 21.44 0.20 14.30
CA GLN A 50 20.89 1.52 14.65
C GLN A 50 19.51 1.43 15.32
N LEU A 51 18.61 0.60 14.83
CA LEU A 51 17.21 0.57 15.25
C LEU A 51 16.87 -0.61 16.16
N ARG A 52 17.81 -1.55 16.34
CA ARG A 52 17.61 -2.80 17.09
C ARG A 52 16.41 -3.62 16.59
N TRP A 53 16.10 -3.46 15.33
CA TRP A 53 15.03 -4.13 14.60
C TRP A 53 15.48 -4.40 13.17
N LYS A 54 14.91 -5.42 12.53
CA LYS A 54 15.18 -5.77 11.13
C LYS A 54 14.00 -6.49 10.51
N PRO A 55 13.76 -6.34 9.18
CA PRO A 55 12.83 -7.19 8.44
C PRO A 55 13.40 -8.61 8.29
N GLY A 56 12.56 -9.54 7.87
CA GLY A 56 12.96 -10.93 7.58
C GLY A 56 13.95 -11.01 6.42
N LYS A 57 14.93 -11.91 6.54
CA LYS A 57 15.92 -12.14 5.46
C LYS A 57 15.34 -12.88 4.25
N ALA A 58 14.26 -13.63 4.43
CA ALA A 58 13.62 -14.47 3.42
C ALA A 58 12.17 -14.10 3.13
N ASP A 59 11.75 -12.91 3.53
CA ASP A 59 10.38 -12.44 3.29
C ASP A 59 10.05 -12.44 1.79
N VAL A 60 8.77 -12.69 1.51
CA VAL A 60 8.19 -12.63 0.18
C VAL A 60 6.95 -11.75 0.20
N THR A 61 6.55 -11.22 -0.94
CA THR A 61 5.29 -10.47 -1.02
C THR A 61 4.09 -11.38 -0.74
N LEU A 62 3.09 -10.85 -0.03
CA LEU A 62 1.79 -11.48 0.21
C LEU A 62 0.78 -11.20 -0.91
N VAL A 63 1.14 -10.34 -1.86
CA VAL A 63 0.25 -9.92 -2.96
C VAL A 63 0.85 -10.34 -4.30
N PRO A 64 0.08 -10.98 -5.20
CA PRO A 64 0.52 -11.21 -6.56
C PRO A 64 0.77 -9.87 -7.27
N ALA A 65 1.90 -9.77 -7.97
CA ALA A 65 2.25 -8.60 -8.76
C ALA A 65 2.95 -9.02 -10.06
N ASN A 66 2.85 -8.20 -11.11
CA ASN A 66 3.50 -8.50 -12.39
C ASN A 66 5.04 -8.52 -12.27
N ARG A 67 5.58 -7.72 -11.34
CA ARG A 67 7.01 -7.69 -11.00
C ARG A 67 7.21 -7.50 -9.51
N VAL A 68 8.20 -8.18 -8.97
CA VAL A 68 8.63 -8.04 -7.57
C VAL A 68 10.08 -7.62 -7.54
N PHE A 69 10.40 -6.62 -6.73
CA PHE A 69 11.75 -6.11 -6.54
C PHE A 69 12.15 -6.22 -5.06
N ILE A 70 13.32 -6.78 -4.83
CA ILE A 70 13.91 -6.83 -3.48
C ILE A 70 14.64 -5.52 -3.22
N LYS A 71 14.48 -5.00 -2.00
CA LYS A 71 15.23 -3.84 -1.49
C LYS A 71 15.81 -4.15 -0.11
N HIS A 72 16.75 -3.35 0.34
CA HIS A 72 17.45 -3.51 1.61
C HIS A 72 17.43 -2.22 2.43
N GLY A 73 16.47 -1.36 2.22
CA GLY A 73 16.29 -0.07 2.87
C GLY A 73 14.97 0.56 2.50
N TYR A 74 14.75 1.81 2.91
CA TYR A 74 13.46 2.48 2.74
C TYR A 74 13.09 2.74 1.26
N LEU A 75 14.06 3.11 0.43
CA LEU A 75 13.83 3.46 -0.97
C LEU A 75 13.57 2.23 -1.84
N PRO A 76 12.65 2.31 -2.82
CA PRO A 76 12.58 1.33 -3.90
C PRO A 76 13.91 1.27 -4.65
N PRO A 77 14.34 0.10 -5.15
CA PRO A 77 15.56 0.03 -5.94
C PRO A 77 15.38 0.76 -7.28
N PRO A 78 16.45 1.34 -7.85
CA PRO A 78 16.38 2.06 -9.12
C PRO A 78 15.71 1.26 -10.24
N ALA A 79 15.94 -0.06 -10.29
CA ALA A 79 15.31 -0.95 -11.26
C ALA A 79 13.77 -0.97 -11.20
N ALA A 80 13.17 -0.78 -10.00
CA ALA A 80 11.72 -0.68 -9.86
C ALA A 80 11.20 0.64 -10.45
N ILE A 81 11.91 1.74 -10.21
CA ILE A 81 11.57 3.05 -10.76
C ILE A 81 11.68 3.05 -12.29
N GLU A 82 12.75 2.48 -12.84
CA GLU A 82 12.92 2.35 -14.30
C GLU A 82 11.84 1.48 -14.93
N TYR A 83 11.46 0.38 -14.28
CA TYR A 83 10.37 -0.46 -14.76
C TYR A 83 9.04 0.31 -14.80
N LEU A 84 8.69 1.04 -13.71
CA LEU A 84 7.49 1.85 -13.66
C LEU A 84 7.48 2.96 -14.72
N ARG A 85 8.63 3.62 -14.94
CA ARG A 85 8.79 4.61 -16.02
C ARG A 85 8.53 3.99 -17.39
N GLY A 86 9.02 2.77 -17.62
CA GLY A 86 8.81 2.02 -18.86
C GLY A 86 7.35 1.69 -19.18
N LEU A 87 6.48 1.62 -18.16
CA LEU A 87 5.05 1.38 -18.34
C LEU A 87 4.30 2.57 -18.97
N ARG A 88 4.88 3.78 -18.95
CA ARG A 88 4.31 5.01 -19.51
C ARG A 88 2.89 5.30 -19.03
N MET A 89 2.73 5.30 -17.72
CA MET A 89 1.47 5.58 -17.04
C MET A 89 1.30 7.06 -16.75
N ASP A 90 0.05 7.51 -16.68
CA ASP A 90 -0.28 8.90 -16.33
C ASP A 90 -0.06 9.17 -14.84
N ARG A 91 -0.25 8.14 -13.99
CA ARG A 91 0.05 8.20 -12.55
C ARG A 91 0.40 6.82 -11.98
N ILE A 92 1.14 6.81 -10.88
CA ILE A 92 1.45 5.62 -10.10
C ILE A 92 0.68 5.68 -8.79
N LEU A 93 -0.24 4.75 -8.60
CA LEU A 93 -0.95 4.53 -7.33
C LEU A 93 0.01 3.82 -6.37
N VAL A 94 0.06 4.26 -5.12
CA VAL A 94 0.96 3.70 -4.12
C VAL A 94 0.17 3.27 -2.88
N CYS A 95 0.42 2.05 -2.41
CA CYS A 95 -0.18 1.50 -1.20
C CYS A 95 0.80 0.61 -0.45
N GLY A 96 0.42 0.12 0.73
CA GLY A 96 1.20 -0.85 1.50
C GLY A 96 1.70 -0.31 2.83
N VAL A 97 2.94 -0.63 3.21
CA VAL A 97 3.49 -0.33 4.53
C VAL A 97 4.94 0.15 4.44
N GLN A 98 5.38 1.14 5.24
CA GLN A 98 4.57 1.93 6.18
C GLN A 98 4.43 3.36 5.64
N ALA A 99 3.26 3.98 5.86
CA ALA A 99 2.89 5.27 5.28
C ALA A 99 3.93 6.38 5.47
N ASP A 100 4.52 6.45 6.66
CA ASP A 100 5.47 7.47 7.12
C ASP A 100 6.95 7.08 6.93
N THR A 101 7.22 5.92 6.32
CA THR A 101 8.57 5.43 6.04
C THR A 101 8.74 4.95 4.60
N CYS A 102 8.67 3.64 4.32
CA CYS A 102 8.91 3.07 3.00
C CYS A 102 7.96 3.59 1.92
N VAL A 103 6.67 3.79 2.25
CA VAL A 103 5.68 4.36 1.33
C VAL A 103 6.03 5.81 1.01
N LEU A 104 6.34 6.62 2.03
CA LEU A 104 6.77 8.00 1.83
C LEU A 104 8.07 8.09 1.02
N ALA A 105 9.05 7.22 1.31
CA ALA A 105 10.30 7.12 0.56
C ALA A 105 10.07 6.76 -0.92
N ALA A 106 9.11 5.86 -1.19
CA ALA A 106 8.68 5.54 -2.55
C ALA A 106 8.06 6.76 -3.25
N GLY A 107 7.31 7.58 -2.52
CA GLY A 107 6.77 8.86 -3.02
C GLY A 107 7.86 9.79 -3.51
N PHE A 108 8.91 10.01 -2.73
CA PHE A 108 10.06 10.83 -3.13
C PHE A 108 10.76 10.25 -4.36
N ALA A 109 11.04 8.95 -4.38
CA ALA A 109 11.70 8.31 -5.52
C ALA A 109 10.90 8.41 -6.82
N LEU A 110 9.58 8.26 -6.75
CA LEU A 110 8.68 8.41 -7.90
C LEU A 110 8.61 9.87 -8.37
N PHE A 111 8.45 10.79 -7.43
CA PHE A 111 8.35 12.21 -7.71
C PHE A 111 9.62 12.75 -8.38
N ASP A 112 10.80 12.43 -7.83
CA ASP A 112 12.10 12.81 -8.40
C ASP A 112 12.36 12.17 -9.77
N ALA A 113 11.71 11.03 -10.05
CA ALA A 113 11.74 10.37 -11.34
C ALA A 113 10.78 10.96 -12.40
N GLY A 114 10.00 12.00 -12.04
CA GLY A 114 8.99 12.60 -12.90
C GLY A 114 7.74 11.74 -13.10
N LEU A 115 7.52 10.77 -12.22
CA LEU A 115 6.31 9.98 -12.15
C LEU A 115 5.33 10.66 -11.18
N HIS A 116 4.03 10.54 -11.45
CA HIS A 116 3.01 11.20 -10.63
C HIS A 116 2.48 10.25 -9.54
N PRO A 117 3.09 10.24 -8.33
CA PRO A 117 2.67 9.35 -7.27
C PRO A 117 1.35 9.80 -6.64
N THR A 118 0.44 8.86 -6.39
CA THR A 118 -0.84 9.08 -5.72
C THR A 118 -1.01 8.06 -4.61
N LEU A 119 -1.15 8.51 -3.37
CA LEU A 119 -1.33 7.63 -2.21
C LEU A 119 -2.75 7.07 -2.16
N LEU A 120 -2.89 5.77 -1.94
CA LEU A 120 -4.14 5.10 -1.60
C LEU A 120 -4.22 4.97 -0.07
N LYS A 121 -4.79 5.99 0.60
CA LYS A 121 -4.78 6.08 2.06
C LYS A 121 -5.43 4.87 2.74
N TRP A 122 -6.58 4.42 2.23
CA TRP A 122 -7.31 3.27 2.81
C TRP A 122 -6.60 1.92 2.64
N LEU A 123 -5.61 1.82 1.72
CA LEU A 123 -4.78 0.64 1.50
C LEU A 123 -3.35 0.81 2.06
N THR A 124 -3.17 1.75 2.98
CA THR A 124 -1.85 2.07 3.54
C THR A 124 -1.90 2.10 5.05
N VAL A 125 -0.96 1.40 5.68
CA VAL A 125 -0.82 1.32 7.14
C VAL A 125 0.44 2.04 7.57
N GLY A 126 0.38 2.82 8.65
CA GLY A 126 1.52 3.54 9.20
C GLY A 126 2.44 2.69 10.08
N SER A 127 3.54 3.30 10.52
CA SER A 127 4.52 2.68 11.42
C SER A 127 3.99 2.54 12.85
N SER A 128 4.84 2.10 13.77
CA SER A 128 4.53 2.10 15.20
C SER A 128 4.31 3.51 15.78
N LEU A 129 4.79 4.54 15.09
CA LEU A 129 4.58 5.93 15.47
C LEU A 129 3.13 6.38 15.25
N ASP A 130 2.51 5.96 14.14
CA ASP A 130 1.11 6.25 13.80
C ASP A 130 0.51 5.13 12.94
N ARG A 131 -0.08 4.11 13.57
CA ARG A 131 -0.69 2.97 12.88
C ARG A 131 -1.82 3.33 11.94
N SER A 132 -2.50 4.46 12.17
CA SER A 132 -3.59 4.94 11.30
C SER A 132 -3.09 5.38 9.91
N GLY A 133 -1.78 5.65 9.77
CA GLY A 133 -1.16 6.18 8.57
C GLY A 133 -1.50 7.65 8.27
N ASN A 134 -2.17 8.37 9.21
CA ASN A 134 -2.54 9.77 9.00
C ASN A 134 -1.32 10.69 8.93
N LEU A 135 -0.28 10.42 9.74
CA LEU A 135 0.98 11.17 9.66
C LEU A 135 1.59 11.04 8.27
N GLY A 136 1.73 9.83 7.77
CA GLY A 136 2.26 9.57 6.43
C GLY A 136 1.43 10.22 5.33
N ALA A 137 0.09 10.14 5.41
CA ALA A 137 -0.80 10.78 4.43
C ALA A 137 -0.66 12.31 4.42
N ARG A 138 -0.54 12.96 5.59
CA ARG A 138 -0.29 14.41 5.68
C ARG A 138 1.06 14.81 5.10
N LEU A 139 2.11 14.02 5.35
CA LEU A 139 3.43 14.25 4.74
C LEU A 139 3.37 14.05 3.24
N TRP A 140 2.66 13.03 2.78
CA TRP A 140 2.47 12.77 1.35
C TRP A 140 1.75 13.92 0.65
N GLU A 141 0.64 14.37 1.21
CA GLU A 141 -0.13 15.50 0.67
C GLU A 141 0.71 16.78 0.60
N HIS A 142 1.50 17.03 1.64
CA HIS A 142 2.39 18.19 1.69
C HIS A 142 3.45 18.18 0.58
N HIS A 143 4.05 17.00 0.29
CA HIS A 143 5.16 16.88 -0.66
C HIS A 143 4.71 16.62 -2.10
N PHE A 144 3.62 15.85 -2.30
CA PHE A 144 3.21 15.35 -3.62
C PHE A 144 1.78 15.72 -4.00
N GLY A 145 0.96 16.18 -3.07
CA GLY A 145 -0.37 16.75 -3.29
C GLY A 145 -1.49 15.75 -3.56
N SER A 146 -1.21 14.50 -3.96
CA SER A 146 -2.24 13.58 -4.42
C SER A 146 -2.45 12.41 -3.45
N VAL A 147 -3.55 12.49 -2.68
CA VAL A 147 -4.03 11.45 -1.76
C VAL A 147 -5.47 11.09 -2.13
N LEU A 148 -5.78 9.81 -2.23
CA LEU A 148 -7.14 9.29 -2.32
C LEU A 148 -7.51 8.65 -0.98
N GLU A 149 -8.60 9.12 -0.39
CA GLU A 149 -9.08 8.65 0.92
C GLU A 149 -9.96 7.39 0.81
N PHE A 150 -10.66 7.24 -0.34
CA PHE A 150 -11.64 6.19 -0.55
C PHE A 150 -11.56 5.58 -1.94
N SER A 151 -12.04 4.35 -2.06
CA SER A 151 -11.98 3.53 -3.28
C SER A 151 -12.76 4.10 -4.48
N ASP A 152 -13.86 4.81 -4.24
CA ASP A 152 -14.68 5.46 -5.28
C ASP A 152 -13.93 6.56 -6.04
N GLN A 153 -12.91 7.15 -5.42
CA GLN A 153 -12.04 8.18 -6.02
C GLN A 153 -11.06 7.61 -7.06
N LEU A 154 -10.90 6.28 -7.15
CA LEU A 154 -10.00 5.64 -8.13
C LEU A 154 -10.44 5.83 -9.58
N GLY A 155 -11.74 5.98 -9.81
CA GLY A 155 -12.32 6.00 -11.15
C GLY A 155 -12.26 4.64 -11.86
N LEU A 156 -12.28 3.53 -11.10
CA LEU A 156 -12.38 2.15 -11.58
C LEU A 156 -13.75 1.58 -11.18
N PRO A 157 -14.74 1.55 -12.12
CA PRO A 157 -16.10 1.10 -11.78
C PRO A 157 -16.18 -0.31 -11.23
N GLU A 158 -15.34 -1.23 -11.75
CA GLU A 158 -15.29 -2.62 -11.31
C GLU A 158 -14.83 -2.77 -9.86
N PHE A 159 -13.94 -1.89 -9.41
CA PHE A 159 -13.46 -1.88 -8.03
C PHE A 159 -14.50 -1.32 -7.05
N ALA A 160 -15.18 -0.25 -7.43
CA ALA A 160 -16.24 0.37 -6.63
C ALA A 160 -17.44 -0.57 -6.42
N MET A 161 -17.83 -1.37 -7.41
CA MET A 161 -18.94 -2.33 -7.31
C MET A 161 -18.64 -3.47 -6.32
N SER A 162 -17.40 -3.91 -6.20
CA SER A 162 -17.04 -5.00 -5.29
C SER A 162 -17.05 -4.58 -3.82
N ALA A 163 -16.79 -3.31 -3.51
CA ALA A 163 -16.84 -2.76 -2.16
C ALA A 163 -18.29 -2.64 -1.61
N ASN A 164 -19.27 -2.36 -2.48
CA ASN A 164 -20.68 -2.24 -2.09
C ASN A 164 -21.37 -3.58 -1.77
N VAL A 165 -20.85 -4.70 -2.27
CA VAL A 165 -21.43 -6.03 -1.99
C VAL A 165 -21.08 -6.53 -0.59
N VAL A 166 -20.00 -6.08 0.00
CA VAL A 166 -19.58 -6.47 1.36
C VAL A 166 -20.32 -5.66 2.45
N GLY A 167 -20.88 -4.49 2.11
CA GLY A 167 -21.60 -3.61 3.04
C GLY A 167 -23.07 -3.95 3.29
N LEU A 168 -23.66 -4.91 2.57
CA LEU A 168 -25.12 -5.18 2.61
C LEU A 168 -25.53 -6.41 3.45
N SER A 169 -24.64 -7.03 4.22
CA SER A 169 -24.96 -8.22 5.04
C SER A 169 -24.86 -8.03 6.55
N ALA A 170 -25.15 -6.85 7.06
CA ALA A 170 -25.24 -6.60 8.51
C ALA A 170 -26.53 -5.87 8.89
N GLU A 171 -27.69 -6.37 8.45
CA GLU A 171 -28.93 -6.11 9.15
C GLU A 171 -29.21 -7.28 10.12
N ALA A 172 -29.02 -7.01 11.42
CA ALA A 172 -29.40 -7.90 12.50
C ALA A 172 -30.94 -8.05 12.55
N PRO A 173 -31.48 -9.24 12.88
CA PRO A 173 -32.90 -9.40 13.06
C PRO A 173 -33.35 -8.65 14.30
N HIS A 174 -34.40 -7.87 14.13
CA HIS A 174 -35.20 -7.21 15.19
C HIS A 174 -35.93 -8.28 15.99
N ASP A 175 -35.47 -8.58 17.19
CA ASP A 175 -36.27 -9.31 18.17
C ASP A 175 -37.30 -8.37 18.84
N SER A 176 -38.48 -8.39 18.28
CA SER A 176 -39.70 -7.99 19.01
C SER A 176 -40.39 -9.27 19.49
N ASP A 177 -40.39 -9.52 20.79
CA ASP A 177 -41.47 -10.13 21.54
C ASP A 177 -40.98 -10.61 22.93
N PHE A 178 -41.18 -9.80 23.94
CA PHE A 178 -41.45 -10.26 25.29
C PHE A 178 -42.52 -9.37 25.88
N ASN A 179 -43.76 -9.86 25.77
CA ASN A 179 -44.89 -9.39 26.56
C ASN A 179 -45.31 -10.50 27.52
N ASP A 180 -45.44 -10.11 28.78
CA ASP A 180 -46.32 -10.62 29.83
C ASP A 180 -46.23 -12.09 30.30
N GLY A 181 -46.03 -12.19 31.67
CA GLY A 181 -46.30 -13.35 32.53
C GLY A 181 -45.80 -13.11 33.94
#